data_7e0159421ede6c4bf0c4d16dbb6d2daf
#
_entry.id   7e0159421ede6c4bf0c4d16dbb6d2daf
#
_cell.length_a   1.000
_cell.length_b   1.000
_cell.length_c   1.000
_cell.angle_alpha   90.00
_cell.angle_beta   90.00
_cell.angle_gamma   90.00
#
_symmetry.space_group_name_H-M   'P 1'
#
loop_
_entity.id
_entity.type
_entity.pdbx_description
1 polymer ?
#
loop_
_entity_poly.entity_id
_entity_poly.type
_entity_poly.pdbx_seq_one_letter_code
_entity_poly.pdbx_strand_id
1 'polypeptide(L)'
;QEYDNIDVIVNPEERTFDKLKVLFVPWITSDDSERTHTIIKRSSAKVCMGHLELNGFSAHHGYTMEDGHDALPFKKFTKTFSGHYHTRSTDGTISYLGNPYELYWNDCNDNRGFHIFDTDTLELEVVNNPYQMYKVIKYNDTPRQLFRFQDYKDVIVKVVVFQKSNKKEYERFIDALSN
;
A
#
# COMPACT_ATOMS: atom_id res chain seq x y z
N GLN A 1 17.79 6.69 -20.48
CA GLN A 1 16.45 7.00 -19.94
C GLN A 1 15.48 7.04 -21.10
N GLU A 2 14.35 6.33 -21.03
CA GLU A 2 13.36 6.26 -22.13
C GLU A 2 12.42 7.48 -22.14
N TYR A 3 12.32 8.17 -20.98
CA TYR A 3 11.43 9.30 -20.78
C TYR A 3 12.19 10.49 -20.18
N ASP A 4 12.00 11.68 -20.74
CA ASP A 4 12.69 12.91 -20.31
C ASP A 4 12.10 13.51 -19.01
N ASN A 5 10.90 13.07 -18.64
CA ASN A 5 10.15 13.55 -17.46
C ASN A 5 10.16 12.56 -16.28
N ILE A 6 10.99 11.51 -16.34
CA ILE A 6 11.13 10.51 -15.29
C ILE A 6 12.59 10.43 -14.85
N ASP A 7 12.83 10.69 -13.57
CA ASP A 7 14.13 10.48 -12.95
C ASP A 7 14.14 9.19 -12.13
N VAL A 8 15.08 8.30 -12.41
CA VAL A 8 15.29 7.08 -11.66
C VAL A 8 16.43 7.27 -10.67
N ILE A 9 16.10 7.21 -9.38
CA ILE A 9 17.05 7.36 -8.29
C ILE A 9 17.59 5.97 -7.91
N VAL A 10 18.83 5.70 -8.24
CA VAL A 10 19.49 4.38 -8.01
C VAL A 10 20.43 4.36 -6.81
N ASN A 11 20.78 5.53 -6.27
CA ASN A 11 21.61 5.66 -5.06
C ASN A 11 20.94 6.67 -4.13
N PRO A 12 21.15 6.58 -2.80
CA PRO A 12 20.65 7.58 -1.88
C PRO A 12 21.15 8.98 -2.24
N GLU A 13 20.22 9.92 -2.45
CA GLU A 13 20.55 11.30 -2.83
C GLU A 13 19.59 12.32 -2.22
N GLU A 14 20.08 13.53 -1.94
CA GLU A 14 19.26 14.64 -1.50
C GLU A 14 18.83 15.49 -2.70
N ARG A 15 17.53 15.80 -2.77
CA ARG A 15 16.96 16.78 -3.70
C ARG A 15 16.23 17.86 -2.93
N THR A 16 16.20 19.06 -3.52
CA THR A 16 15.49 20.20 -2.92
C THR A 16 14.31 20.58 -3.79
N PHE A 17 13.13 20.63 -3.20
CA PHE A 17 11.89 21.11 -3.80
C PHE A 17 11.53 22.42 -3.09
N ASP A 18 11.61 23.54 -3.82
CA ASP A 18 11.54 24.88 -3.27
C ASP A 18 12.52 25.08 -2.11
N LYS A 19 12.06 24.99 -0.88
CA LYS A 19 12.88 25.12 0.35
C LYS A 19 13.01 23.79 1.12
N LEU A 20 12.29 22.76 0.71
CA LEU A 20 12.29 21.48 1.39
C LEU A 20 13.37 20.56 0.81
N LYS A 21 14.31 20.17 1.64
CA LYS A 21 15.27 19.13 1.33
C LYS A 21 14.71 17.77 1.67
N VAL A 22 14.72 16.86 0.69
CA VAL A 22 14.26 15.48 0.78
C VAL A 22 15.42 14.53 0.50
N LEU A 23 15.65 13.56 1.35
CA LEU A 23 16.53 12.42 1.08
C LEU A 23 15.71 11.31 0.42
N PHE A 24 16.10 10.91 -0.77
CA PHE A 24 15.56 9.71 -1.41
C PHE A 24 16.46 8.51 -1.13
N VAL A 25 15.85 7.42 -0.68
CA VAL A 25 16.55 6.18 -0.35
C VAL A 25 15.92 5.04 -1.16
N PRO A 26 16.62 4.52 -2.17
CA PRO A 26 16.22 3.32 -2.90
C PRO A 26 16.17 2.10 -1.98
N TRP A 27 15.77 0.95 -2.56
CA TRP A 27 15.84 -0.32 -1.86
C TRP A 27 17.26 -0.58 -1.32
N ILE A 28 17.34 -0.91 -0.03
CA ILE A 28 18.61 -1.15 0.66
C ILE A 28 18.97 -2.64 0.52
N THR A 29 20.09 -2.92 -0.11
CA THR A 29 20.63 -4.28 -0.27
C THR A 29 21.70 -4.56 0.78
N SER A 30 22.07 -5.84 0.95
CA SER A 30 23.21 -6.22 1.80
C SER A 30 24.52 -5.50 1.39
N ASP A 31 24.71 -5.30 0.09
CA ASP A 31 25.96 -4.77 -0.47
C ASP A 31 26.13 -3.26 -0.25
N ASP A 32 25.02 -2.52 -0.15
CA ASP A 32 25.04 -1.07 0.00
C ASP A 32 24.52 -0.56 1.37
N SER A 33 24.11 -1.46 2.24
CA SER A 33 23.50 -1.15 3.54
C SER A 33 24.35 -0.22 4.39
N GLU A 34 25.63 -0.51 4.59
CA GLU A 34 26.53 0.30 5.42
C GLU A 34 26.69 1.72 4.85
N ARG A 35 26.90 1.83 3.54
CA ARG A 35 27.00 3.11 2.83
C ARG A 35 25.70 3.91 2.95
N THR A 36 24.56 3.27 2.73
CA THR A 36 23.24 3.88 2.79
C THR A 36 22.94 4.40 4.20
N HIS A 37 23.19 3.61 5.24
CA HIS A 37 23.02 4.06 6.62
C HIS A 37 23.95 5.22 6.99
N THR A 38 25.18 5.24 6.44
CA THR A 38 26.10 6.40 6.63
C THR A 38 25.52 7.66 6.00
N ILE A 39 24.94 7.58 4.80
CA ILE A 39 24.29 8.71 4.12
C ILE A 39 23.07 9.18 4.92
N ILE A 40 22.19 8.27 5.34
CA ILE A 40 21.04 8.57 6.19
C ILE A 40 21.49 9.33 7.44
N LYS A 41 22.50 8.83 8.15
CA LYS A 41 23.01 9.45 9.38
C LYS A 41 23.54 10.87 9.16
N ARG A 42 24.20 11.13 8.02
CA ARG A 42 24.82 12.43 7.68
C ARG A 42 23.85 13.40 7.04
N SER A 43 22.73 12.95 6.51
CA SER A 43 21.75 13.79 5.82
C SER A 43 21.24 14.92 6.71
N SER A 44 21.08 16.09 6.13
CA SER A 44 20.44 17.27 6.74
C SER A 44 19.00 17.49 6.26
N ALA A 45 18.45 16.54 5.48
CA ALA A 45 17.09 16.62 4.98
C ALA A 45 16.06 16.59 6.14
N LYS A 46 14.93 17.25 5.95
CA LYS A 46 13.81 17.19 6.88
C LYS A 46 12.90 15.98 6.61
N VAL A 47 12.85 15.56 5.35
CA VAL A 47 11.99 14.46 4.90
C VAL A 47 12.85 13.38 4.26
N CYS A 48 12.47 12.12 4.51
CA CYS A 48 13.01 10.97 3.82
C CYS A 48 11.89 10.29 3.01
N MET A 49 12.17 9.91 1.78
CA MET A 49 11.28 9.12 0.93
C MET A 49 12.02 7.90 0.41
N GLY A 50 11.42 6.71 0.51
CA GLY A 50 12.08 5.50 0.06
C GLY A 50 11.14 4.33 -0.20
N HIS A 51 11.77 3.20 -0.54
CA HIS A 51 11.10 1.90 -0.64
C HIS A 51 11.76 0.97 0.37
N LEU A 52 11.32 1.07 1.63
CA LEU A 52 12.04 0.55 2.77
C LEU A 52 11.32 -0.66 3.37
N GLU A 53 12.07 -1.67 3.77
CA GLU A 53 11.60 -2.79 4.56
C GLU A 53 12.04 -2.58 6.01
N LEU A 54 11.16 -1.94 6.82
CA LEU A 54 11.46 -1.65 8.22
C LEU A 54 10.66 -2.56 9.13
N ASN A 55 11.30 -3.03 10.23
CA ASN A 55 10.61 -3.78 11.25
C ASN A 55 9.60 -2.92 12.03
N GLY A 56 8.61 -3.55 12.65
CA GLY A 56 7.60 -2.90 13.47
C GLY A 56 6.41 -2.29 12.74
N PHE A 57 6.31 -2.44 11.41
CA PHE A 57 5.21 -1.93 10.60
C PHE A 57 4.36 -3.06 9.99
N SER A 58 3.08 -2.74 9.69
CA SER A 58 2.17 -3.71 9.07
C SER A 58 2.52 -3.93 7.60
N ALA A 59 2.94 -5.14 7.27
CA ALA A 59 3.17 -5.54 5.87
C ALA A 59 1.86 -5.80 5.12
N HIS A 60 0.87 -6.40 5.80
CA HIS A 60 -0.50 -6.57 5.35
C HIS A 60 -1.43 -6.68 6.55
N HIS A 61 -2.74 -6.69 6.31
CA HIS A 61 -3.74 -6.70 7.38
C HIS A 61 -3.52 -7.86 8.39
N GLY A 62 -3.33 -7.49 9.66
CA GLY A 62 -3.13 -8.44 10.77
C GLY A 62 -1.71 -9.03 10.89
N TYR A 63 -0.74 -8.56 10.09
CA TYR A 63 0.65 -9.02 10.19
C TYR A 63 1.62 -7.84 10.27
N THR A 64 2.36 -7.78 11.39
CA THR A 64 3.44 -6.82 11.61
C THR A 64 4.78 -7.49 11.27
N MET A 65 5.60 -6.82 10.47
CA MET A 65 6.93 -7.30 10.10
C MET A 65 7.86 -7.24 11.31
N GLU A 66 8.45 -8.36 11.67
CA GLU A 66 9.45 -8.47 12.74
C GLU A 66 10.88 -8.37 12.18
N ASP A 67 11.06 -8.85 10.95
CA ASP A 67 12.30 -8.73 10.20
C ASP A 67 12.40 -7.39 9.47
N GLY A 68 13.57 -7.13 8.84
CA GLY A 68 13.83 -5.91 8.09
C GLY A 68 14.84 -5.00 8.77
N HIS A 69 15.04 -3.82 8.20
CA HIS A 69 15.98 -2.84 8.74
C HIS A 69 15.44 -2.17 10.01
N ASP A 70 16.35 -1.73 10.88
CA ASP A 70 15.99 -0.91 12.04
C ASP A 70 15.37 0.41 11.60
N ALA A 71 14.20 0.73 12.16
CA ALA A 71 13.47 1.96 11.89
C ALA A 71 14.11 3.21 12.57
N LEU A 72 14.94 3.01 13.60
CA LEU A 72 15.48 4.11 14.41
C LEU A 72 16.25 5.17 13.59
N PRO A 73 17.13 4.80 12.62
CA PRO A 73 17.84 5.77 11.80
C PRO A 73 16.91 6.74 11.03
N PHE A 74 15.70 6.30 10.69
CA PHE A 74 14.72 7.07 9.93
C PHE A 74 13.88 8.02 10.81
N LYS A 75 13.88 7.84 12.13
CA LYS A 75 13.18 8.72 13.09
C LYS A 75 13.87 10.07 13.30
N LYS A 76 15.05 10.28 12.77
CA LYS A 76 15.71 11.60 12.77
C LYS A 76 15.02 12.61 11.85
N PHE A 77 14.34 12.16 10.81
CA PHE A 77 13.59 13.02 9.90
C PHE A 77 12.28 13.48 10.53
N THR A 78 11.82 14.66 10.15
CA THR A 78 10.49 15.14 10.58
C THR A 78 9.38 14.24 10.05
N LYS A 79 9.56 13.76 8.80
CA LYS A 79 8.70 12.78 8.15
C LYS A 79 9.53 11.79 7.33
N THR A 80 9.14 10.53 7.39
CA THR A 80 9.65 9.48 6.51
C THR A 80 8.47 8.81 5.82
N PHE A 81 8.48 8.77 4.51
CA PHE A 81 7.47 8.11 3.69
C PHE A 81 8.07 6.91 2.98
N SER A 82 7.39 5.77 3.05
CA SER A 82 7.85 4.55 2.40
C SER A 82 6.75 3.86 1.62
N GLY A 83 7.12 3.25 0.50
CA GLY A 83 6.40 2.17 -0.14
C GLY A 83 6.76 0.82 0.47
N HIS A 84 6.69 -0.25 -0.29
CA HIS A 84 6.94 -1.64 0.03
C HIS A 84 5.75 -2.34 0.71
N TYR A 85 5.32 -1.92 1.88
CA TYR A 85 4.15 -2.52 2.53
C TYR A 85 2.85 -1.98 1.92
N HIS A 86 1.94 -2.91 1.58
CA HIS A 86 0.71 -2.58 0.88
C HIS A 86 -0.34 -1.93 1.76
N THR A 87 -0.29 -2.20 3.07
CA THR A 87 -1.20 -1.62 4.05
C THR A 87 -0.64 -0.32 4.59
N ARG A 88 -1.47 0.70 4.68
CA ARG A 88 -1.10 1.97 5.31
C ARG A 88 -0.87 1.76 6.80
N SER A 89 0.28 2.22 7.29
CA SER A 89 0.61 2.22 8.71
C SER A 89 1.54 3.38 9.06
N THR A 90 1.50 3.82 10.30
CA THR A 90 2.35 4.94 10.76
C THR A 90 2.62 4.84 12.25
N ASP A 91 3.80 5.34 12.66
CA ASP A 91 4.15 5.61 14.05
C ASP A 91 4.18 7.12 14.40
N GLY A 92 3.66 7.95 13.46
CA GLY A 92 3.64 9.42 13.56
C GLY A 92 4.82 10.10 12.85
N THR A 93 5.99 9.46 12.77
CA THR A 93 7.17 9.95 12.02
C THR A 93 7.33 9.21 10.70
N ILE A 94 7.29 7.89 10.75
CA ILE A 94 7.42 7.00 9.59
C ILE A 94 6.02 6.58 9.14
N SER A 95 5.72 6.76 7.86
CA SER A 95 4.43 6.41 7.26
C SER A 95 4.65 5.53 6.03
N TYR A 96 4.09 4.33 6.07
CA TYR A 96 3.90 3.49 4.89
C TYR A 96 2.63 3.94 4.17
N LEU A 97 2.77 4.30 2.91
CA LEU A 97 1.68 4.93 2.13
C LEU A 97 0.66 3.92 1.62
N GLY A 98 1.05 2.65 1.55
CA GLY A 98 0.21 1.58 1.00
C GLY A 98 0.06 1.67 -0.53
N ASN A 99 -0.81 0.83 -1.08
CA ASN A 99 -1.10 0.80 -2.50
C ASN A 99 -2.24 1.75 -2.88
N PRO A 100 -2.22 2.33 -4.10
CA PRO A 100 -3.30 3.19 -4.58
C PRO A 100 -4.59 2.41 -4.90
N TYR A 101 -4.52 1.10 -5.12
CA TYR A 101 -5.62 0.18 -5.38
C TYR A 101 -5.29 -1.23 -4.89
N GLU A 102 -6.26 -2.11 -4.85
CA GLU A 102 -6.08 -3.51 -4.43
C GLU A 102 -5.29 -4.29 -5.48
N LEU A 103 -4.17 -4.95 -5.09
CA LEU A 103 -3.34 -5.77 -5.99
C LEU A 103 -3.58 -7.27 -5.79
N TYR A 104 -3.93 -7.68 -4.57
CA TYR A 104 -4.11 -9.07 -4.18
C TYR A 104 -5.37 -9.25 -3.34
N TRP A 105 -5.81 -10.52 -3.19
CA TRP A 105 -6.95 -10.85 -2.34
C TRP A 105 -6.79 -10.42 -0.87
N ASN A 106 -5.56 -10.32 -0.39
CA ASN A 106 -5.27 -9.84 0.97
C ASN A 106 -5.57 -8.35 1.14
N ASP A 107 -5.67 -7.62 0.03
CA ASP A 107 -5.98 -6.19 0.01
C ASP A 107 -7.49 -5.92 0.02
N CYS A 108 -8.30 -6.97 -0.16
CA CYS A 108 -9.76 -6.87 -0.22
C CYS A 108 -10.33 -6.26 1.05
N ASN A 109 -11.15 -5.21 0.90
CA ASN A 109 -11.74 -4.42 1.97
C ASN A 109 -10.74 -3.58 2.80
N ASP A 110 -9.51 -3.39 2.34
CA ASP A 110 -8.59 -2.43 2.94
C ASP A 110 -8.66 -1.07 2.20
N ASN A 111 -8.56 0.03 2.97
CA ASN A 111 -8.64 1.36 2.39
C ASN A 111 -7.40 1.66 1.55
N ARG A 112 -7.57 1.79 0.25
CA ARG A 112 -6.51 2.12 -0.73
C ARG A 112 -6.64 3.56 -1.18
N GLY A 113 -5.58 4.08 -1.81
CA GLY A 113 -5.59 5.44 -2.33
C GLY A 113 -4.20 6.02 -2.45
N PHE A 114 -4.15 7.33 -2.66
CA PHE A 114 -2.90 8.07 -2.74
C PHE A 114 -2.86 9.19 -1.70
N HIS A 115 -1.76 9.90 -1.66
CA HIS A 115 -1.53 10.96 -0.69
C HIS A 115 -1.14 12.25 -1.40
N ILE A 116 -1.56 13.36 -0.83
CA ILE A 116 -1.08 14.71 -1.18
C ILE A 116 -0.20 15.17 -0.03
N PHE A 117 1.04 15.53 -0.36
CA PHE A 117 1.99 16.03 0.62
C PHE A 117 2.26 17.51 0.40
N ASP A 118 1.96 18.32 1.41
CA ASP A 118 2.25 19.75 1.41
C ASP A 118 3.70 19.99 1.88
N THR A 119 4.52 20.55 1.00
CA THR A 119 5.95 20.78 1.26
C THR A 119 6.25 21.93 2.21
N ASP A 120 5.30 22.84 2.41
CA ASP A 120 5.44 23.97 3.34
C ASP A 120 5.04 23.58 4.76
N THR A 121 3.88 22.91 4.91
CA THR A 121 3.33 22.51 6.21
C THR A 121 3.82 21.14 6.69
N LEU A 122 4.32 20.31 5.79
CA LEU A 122 4.68 18.89 5.97
C LEU A 122 3.47 18.02 6.36
N GLU A 123 2.27 18.44 6.00
CA GLU A 123 1.04 17.68 6.19
C GLU A 123 0.85 16.67 5.07
N LEU A 124 0.31 15.52 5.43
CA LEU A 124 0.00 14.43 4.51
C LEU A 124 -1.51 14.19 4.51
N GLU A 125 -2.16 14.52 3.41
CA GLU A 125 -3.58 14.25 3.18
C GLU A 125 -3.74 12.89 2.51
N VAL A 126 -4.70 12.11 2.99
CA VAL A 126 -5.06 10.80 2.41
C VAL A 126 -6.26 10.96 1.51
N VAL A 127 -6.11 10.61 0.23
CA VAL A 127 -7.21 10.53 -0.73
C VAL A 127 -7.55 9.06 -0.98
N ASN A 128 -8.68 8.61 -0.43
CA ASN A 128 -9.10 7.22 -0.58
C ASN A 128 -9.61 6.94 -1.99
N ASN A 129 -9.21 5.78 -2.53
CA ASN A 129 -9.76 5.26 -3.78
C ASN A 129 -11.18 4.72 -3.51
N PRO A 130 -12.23 5.25 -4.17
CA PRO A 130 -13.59 4.76 -4.00
C PRO A 130 -13.85 3.42 -4.70
N TYR A 131 -12.95 2.98 -5.59
CA TYR A 131 -13.13 1.78 -6.40
C TYR A 131 -12.49 0.57 -5.72
N GLN A 132 -13.25 -0.50 -5.60
CA GLN A 132 -12.80 -1.81 -5.16
C GLN A 132 -12.60 -2.71 -6.38
N MET A 133 -11.50 -3.47 -6.41
CA MET A 133 -11.24 -4.46 -7.46
C MET A 133 -11.73 -5.86 -7.03
N TYR A 134 -11.70 -6.16 -5.75
CA TYR A 134 -12.00 -7.50 -5.22
C TYR A 134 -13.19 -7.46 -4.29
N LYS A 135 -14.11 -8.41 -4.46
CA LYS A 135 -15.22 -8.63 -3.52
C LYS A 135 -15.38 -10.09 -3.17
N VAL A 136 -15.71 -10.36 -1.91
CA VAL A 136 -15.95 -11.72 -1.43
C VAL A 136 -17.42 -11.90 -1.13
N ILE A 137 -18.04 -12.90 -1.77
CA ILE A 137 -19.41 -13.33 -1.47
C ILE A 137 -19.34 -14.57 -0.59
N LYS A 138 -20.03 -14.54 0.53
CA LYS A 138 -20.24 -15.70 1.40
C LYS A 138 -21.57 -16.35 1.02
N TYR A 139 -21.52 -17.35 0.16
CA TYR A 139 -22.72 -18.08 -0.27
C TYR A 139 -23.17 -19.09 0.78
N ASN A 140 -24.41 -18.99 1.22
CA ASN A 140 -25.03 -19.87 2.21
C ASN A 140 -26.49 -20.12 1.86
N ASP A 141 -26.74 -20.91 0.78
CA ASP A 141 -28.08 -21.08 0.17
C ASP A 141 -28.78 -19.74 -0.13
N THR A 142 -28.00 -18.73 -0.50
CA THR A 142 -28.47 -17.35 -0.70
C THR A 142 -29.46 -17.27 -1.85
N PRO A 143 -30.72 -16.85 -1.61
CA PRO A 143 -31.72 -16.72 -2.65
C PRO A 143 -31.32 -15.64 -3.66
N ARG A 144 -31.29 -15.98 -4.97
CA ARG A 144 -30.95 -15.02 -6.03
C ARG A 144 -31.82 -13.76 -6.03
N GLN A 145 -33.10 -13.92 -5.72
CA GLN A 145 -34.08 -12.81 -5.71
C GLN A 145 -33.77 -11.75 -4.66
N LEU A 146 -33.01 -12.10 -3.61
CA LEU A 146 -32.61 -11.19 -2.54
C LEU A 146 -31.17 -10.68 -2.72
N PHE A 147 -30.45 -11.16 -3.74
CA PHE A 147 -29.06 -10.79 -3.97
C PHE A 147 -28.93 -9.67 -4.99
N ARG A 148 -28.16 -8.65 -4.66
CA ARG A 148 -27.95 -7.47 -5.50
C ARG A 148 -26.72 -7.68 -6.40
N PHE A 149 -26.89 -8.38 -7.52
CA PHE A 149 -25.81 -8.67 -8.48
C PHE A 149 -25.14 -7.40 -9.02
N GLN A 150 -25.89 -6.32 -9.17
CA GLN A 150 -25.36 -5.05 -9.67
C GLN A 150 -24.24 -4.47 -8.80
N ASP A 151 -24.19 -4.78 -7.51
CA ASP A 151 -23.13 -4.34 -6.60
C ASP A 151 -21.79 -5.04 -6.88
N TYR A 152 -21.79 -6.05 -7.75
CA TYR A 152 -20.62 -6.87 -8.10
C TYR A 152 -20.22 -6.72 -9.57
N LYS A 153 -20.78 -5.73 -10.27
CA LYS A 153 -20.43 -5.43 -11.64
C LYS A 153 -19.02 -4.83 -11.70
N ASP A 154 -18.26 -5.20 -12.74
CA ASP A 154 -16.93 -4.67 -13.04
C ASP A 154 -15.88 -4.91 -11.92
N VAL A 155 -16.08 -5.95 -11.09
CA VAL A 155 -15.15 -6.36 -10.03
C VAL A 155 -14.81 -7.83 -10.12
N ILE A 156 -13.68 -8.22 -9.54
CA ILE A 156 -13.26 -9.62 -9.43
C ILE A 156 -13.90 -10.22 -8.18
N VAL A 157 -14.71 -11.26 -8.36
CA VAL A 157 -15.49 -11.84 -7.28
C VAL A 157 -14.96 -13.22 -6.87
N LYS A 158 -14.81 -13.42 -5.56
CA LYS A 158 -14.55 -14.72 -4.94
C LYS A 158 -15.79 -15.18 -4.18
N VAL A 159 -16.32 -16.34 -4.58
CA VAL A 159 -17.45 -16.96 -3.89
C VAL A 159 -16.94 -17.99 -2.90
N VAL A 160 -17.12 -17.76 -1.62
CA VAL A 160 -16.84 -18.71 -0.53
C VAL A 160 -18.14 -19.41 -0.17
N VAL A 161 -18.20 -20.72 -0.42
CA VAL A 161 -19.41 -21.53 -0.23
C VAL A 161 -19.42 -22.13 1.16
N PHE A 162 -20.37 -21.71 1.99
CA PHE A 162 -20.63 -22.31 3.31
C PHE A 162 -21.67 -23.44 3.21
N GLN A 163 -22.74 -23.20 2.45
CA GLN A 163 -23.79 -24.18 2.23
C GLN A 163 -24.36 -24.04 0.82
N LYS A 164 -24.60 -25.17 0.13
CA LYS A 164 -25.26 -25.28 -1.16
C LYS A 164 -26.14 -26.52 -1.20
N SER A 165 -27.23 -26.51 -0.47
CA SER A 165 -28.19 -27.60 -0.38
C SER A 165 -28.87 -27.87 -1.72
N ASN A 166 -29.12 -26.83 -2.51
CA ASN A 166 -29.67 -26.92 -3.85
C ASN A 166 -28.60 -26.58 -4.90
N LYS A 167 -28.02 -27.61 -5.53
CA LYS A 167 -26.98 -27.45 -6.54
C LYS A 167 -27.45 -26.64 -7.75
N LYS A 168 -28.71 -26.82 -8.22
CA LYS A 168 -29.23 -26.10 -9.38
C LYS A 168 -29.40 -24.60 -9.07
N GLU A 169 -29.83 -24.22 -7.88
CA GLU A 169 -29.92 -22.82 -7.47
C GLU A 169 -28.54 -22.17 -7.35
N TYR A 170 -27.55 -22.90 -6.83
CA TYR A 170 -26.17 -22.44 -6.78
C TYR A 170 -25.60 -22.20 -8.21
N GLU A 171 -25.81 -23.13 -9.15
CA GLU A 171 -25.38 -22.97 -10.54
C GLU A 171 -26.01 -21.73 -11.17
N ARG A 172 -27.33 -21.53 -11.01
CA ARG A 172 -28.04 -20.32 -11.47
C ARG A 172 -27.55 -19.04 -10.80
N PHE A 173 -27.10 -19.11 -9.54
CA PHE A 173 -26.52 -17.98 -8.83
C PHE A 173 -25.18 -17.59 -9.48
N ILE A 174 -24.31 -18.57 -9.74
CA ILE A 174 -23.02 -18.34 -10.41
C ILE A 174 -23.23 -17.82 -11.84
N ASP A 175 -24.15 -18.39 -12.61
CA ASP A 175 -24.47 -17.92 -13.96
C ASP A 175 -24.92 -16.46 -13.94
N ALA A 176 -25.77 -16.07 -12.98
CA ALA A 176 -26.24 -14.69 -12.84
C ALA A 176 -25.16 -13.72 -12.37
N LEU A 177 -24.09 -14.22 -11.72
CA LEU A 177 -22.95 -13.41 -11.29
C LEU A 177 -21.96 -13.18 -12.43
N SER A 178 -21.91 -14.08 -13.41
CA SER A 178 -20.99 -14.06 -14.56
C SER A 178 -21.52 -13.27 -15.76
N ASN A 179 -22.79 -12.87 -15.77
CA ASN A 179 -23.48 -12.10 -16.82
C ASN A 179 -23.71 -10.64 -16.39
#